data_dd20f09716540cc9a8229eb00529db30
#
_entry.id   dd20f09716540cc9a8229eb00529db30
#
_cell.length_a   1.000
_cell.length_b   1.000
_cell.length_c   1.000
_cell.angle_alpha   90.00
_cell.angle_beta   90.00
_cell.angle_gamma   90.00
#
_symmetry.space_group_name_H-M   'P 1'
#
loop_
_entity.id
_entity.type
_entity.pdbx_description
1 polymer ?
#
loop_
_entity_poly.entity_id
_entity_poly.type
_entity_poly.pdbx_seq_one_letter_code
_entity_poly.pdbx_strand_id
1 'polypeptide(L)'
;MTHPYKTREGGATVTVFVPYDCQNHCPFCINKQEYADCTGFSLDKIIDSIHTLDAITPRCDFVFTGGEPLADLNALQKMLDAIPTTHKVYINTTFPVQEHTTLDEMVAFTERNRDKITCMNISRHLQKYVEESPDEVLGRIACPTRINCVLYKRYPADKLPAYVERFLPYGIPVQFRYDYTETTPENLYDEEHDQILHDLRRLFTYKGLDGCRMRNGFHFAYKGLHLTYHKTLPYSTIVETGDDGVTYDILYDVLIKQNGEIHSDWTGVKMDVNAYRKVVYEPYDLHVINGTIDF
;
A
#
# COMPACT_ATOMS: atom_id res chain seq x y z
N MET A 1 10.41 -18.42 -22.85
CA MET A 1 9.80 -17.34 -23.65
C MET A 1 9.22 -16.37 -22.66
N THR A 2 9.60 -15.12 -22.72
CA THR A 2 9.01 -14.09 -21.88
C THR A 2 7.69 -13.66 -22.52
N HIS A 3 6.60 -13.73 -21.76
CA HIS A 3 5.32 -13.22 -22.20
C HIS A 3 5.36 -11.67 -22.23
N PRO A 4 4.57 -11.01 -23.08
CA PRO A 4 4.35 -9.57 -22.96
C PRO A 4 3.62 -9.28 -21.65
N TYR A 5 3.85 -8.09 -21.11
CA TYR A 5 3.18 -7.65 -19.90
C TYR A 5 1.86 -6.93 -20.20
N LYS A 6 0.92 -7.07 -19.30
CA LYS A 6 -0.34 -6.33 -19.28
C LYS A 6 -0.57 -5.81 -17.87
N THR A 7 -1.02 -4.58 -17.69
CA THR A 7 -1.40 -4.10 -16.36
C THR A 7 -2.69 -4.76 -15.91
N ARG A 8 -2.85 -4.92 -14.60
CA ARG A 8 -4.17 -5.19 -14.03
C ARG A 8 -5.15 -4.06 -14.35
N GLU A 9 -6.42 -4.31 -14.10
CA GLU A 9 -7.46 -3.27 -14.08
C GLU A 9 -7.02 -2.08 -13.21
N GLY A 10 -7.11 -0.87 -13.73
CA GLY A 10 -6.71 0.35 -13.04
C GLY A 10 -5.21 0.66 -13.01
N GLY A 11 -4.38 -0.13 -13.69
CA GLY A 11 -2.93 0.05 -13.74
C GLY A 11 -2.16 -0.78 -12.70
N ALA A 12 -0.84 -0.75 -12.75
CA ALA A 12 0.01 -1.46 -11.80
C ALA A 12 0.22 -0.63 -10.52
N THR A 13 0.34 -1.31 -9.38
CA THR A 13 0.94 -0.73 -8.19
C THR A 13 2.46 -0.79 -8.33
N VAL A 14 3.14 0.33 -8.12
CA VAL A 14 4.60 0.40 -8.13
C VAL A 14 5.09 0.67 -6.72
N THR A 15 5.61 -0.36 -6.08
CA THR A 15 6.18 -0.26 -4.74
C THR A 15 7.63 0.22 -4.84
N VAL A 16 7.90 1.41 -4.32
CA VAL A 16 9.24 2.02 -4.31
C VAL A 16 9.87 1.84 -2.94
N PHE A 17 10.99 1.13 -2.89
CA PHE A 17 11.71 0.89 -1.64
C PHE A 17 12.69 2.02 -1.34
N VAL A 18 12.46 2.68 -0.23
CA VAL A 18 13.42 3.63 0.33
C VAL A 18 14.42 2.89 1.24
N PRO A 19 15.70 3.24 1.21
CA PRO A 19 16.77 2.47 1.84
C PRO A 19 17.04 2.86 3.29
N TYR A 20 16.08 3.43 3.96
CA TYR A 20 16.28 3.96 5.29
C TYR A 20 15.94 2.92 6.34
N ASP A 21 16.80 2.82 7.36
CA ASP A 21 16.57 1.97 8.50
C ASP A 21 15.21 2.29 9.15
N CYS A 22 14.53 1.22 9.54
CA CYS A 22 13.28 1.33 10.25
C CYS A 22 13.50 0.93 11.70
N GLN A 23 13.22 1.84 12.62
CA GLN A 23 13.31 1.57 14.06
C GLN A 23 12.24 0.62 14.59
N ASN A 24 11.27 0.22 13.73
CA ASN A 24 10.16 -0.62 14.10
C ASN A 24 10.47 -2.11 13.93
N HIS A 25 9.82 -2.94 14.75
CA HIS A 25 10.04 -4.39 14.80
C HIS A 25 8.76 -5.18 14.50
N CYS A 26 8.02 -4.78 13.46
CA CYS A 26 6.78 -5.44 13.06
C CYS A 26 7.03 -6.89 12.64
N PRO A 27 6.39 -7.90 13.27
CA PRO A 27 6.63 -9.31 12.96
C PRO A 27 6.09 -9.73 11.58
N PHE A 28 5.13 -9.00 11.05
CA PHE A 28 4.49 -9.19 9.73
C PHE A 28 5.12 -8.31 8.63
N CYS A 29 6.26 -7.68 8.89
CA CYS A 29 6.89 -6.79 7.92
C CYS A 29 7.48 -7.57 6.75
N ILE A 30 6.91 -7.41 5.56
CA ILE A 30 7.38 -8.03 4.32
C ILE A 30 8.68 -7.39 3.80
N ASN A 31 8.97 -6.16 4.23
CA ASN A 31 10.13 -5.41 3.74
C ASN A 31 11.44 -5.78 4.42
N LYS A 32 11.41 -6.60 5.48
CA LYS A 32 12.63 -6.97 6.23
C LYS A 32 13.68 -7.66 5.35
N GLN A 33 13.25 -8.49 4.41
CA GLN A 33 14.14 -9.18 3.50
C GLN A 33 14.84 -8.20 2.56
N GLU A 34 14.16 -7.12 2.14
CA GLU A 34 14.72 -6.08 1.28
C GLU A 34 15.93 -5.40 1.91
N TYR A 35 15.94 -5.22 3.24
CA TYR A 35 17.09 -4.66 3.93
C TYR A 35 18.26 -5.63 4.05
N ALA A 36 17.97 -6.93 4.15
CA ALA A 36 18.99 -7.97 4.21
C ALA A 36 19.69 -8.18 2.85
N ASP A 37 18.91 -8.09 1.77
CA ASP A 37 19.36 -8.40 0.41
C ASP A 37 19.87 -7.18 -0.36
N CYS A 38 19.71 -5.98 0.18
CA CYS A 38 19.98 -4.75 -0.55
C CYS A 38 21.46 -4.35 -0.51
N THR A 39 22.09 -4.46 -1.65
CA THR A 39 23.42 -3.91 -1.89
C THR A 39 23.29 -2.55 -2.58
N GLY A 40 23.52 -1.50 -1.81
CA GLY A 40 23.64 -0.15 -2.33
C GLY A 40 22.33 0.58 -2.58
N PHE A 41 22.39 1.89 -2.41
CA PHE A 41 21.31 2.82 -2.71
C PHE A 41 21.70 3.73 -3.87
N SER A 42 20.76 4.03 -4.75
CA SER A 42 20.96 5.00 -5.81
C SER A 42 19.67 5.74 -6.11
N LEU A 43 19.57 6.96 -5.59
CA LEU A 43 18.44 7.85 -5.84
C LEU A 43 18.22 8.10 -7.34
N ASP A 44 19.31 8.37 -8.08
CA ASP A 44 19.24 8.65 -9.52
C ASP A 44 18.68 7.43 -10.29
N LYS A 45 19.11 6.23 -9.96
CA LYS A 45 18.58 5.01 -10.60
C LYS A 45 17.13 4.73 -10.23
N ILE A 46 16.69 5.06 -9.00
CA ILE A 46 15.26 4.98 -8.63
C ILE A 46 14.45 5.95 -9.51
N ILE A 47 14.93 7.19 -9.68
CA ILE A 47 14.29 8.20 -10.51
C ILE A 47 14.24 7.74 -11.99
N ASP A 48 15.34 7.20 -12.53
CA ASP A 48 15.37 6.61 -13.87
C ASP A 48 14.35 5.48 -14.03
N SER A 49 14.18 4.66 -13.00
CA SER A 49 13.20 3.58 -13.00
C SER A 49 11.75 4.09 -12.93
N ILE A 50 11.49 5.17 -12.18
CA ILE A 50 10.20 5.85 -12.18
C ILE A 50 9.88 6.36 -13.60
N HIS A 51 10.81 7.04 -14.26
CA HIS A 51 10.64 7.52 -15.64
C HIS A 51 10.45 6.36 -16.63
N THR A 52 11.16 5.24 -16.44
CA THR A 52 10.99 4.05 -17.26
C THR A 52 9.58 3.49 -17.16
N LEU A 53 9.04 3.38 -15.95
CA LEU A 53 7.68 2.87 -15.73
C LEU A 53 6.62 3.86 -16.21
N ASP A 54 6.82 5.17 -16.04
CA ASP A 54 5.94 6.20 -16.61
C ASP A 54 5.84 6.06 -18.14
N ALA A 55 6.96 5.82 -18.82
CA ALA A 55 7.00 5.70 -20.28
C ALA A 55 6.26 4.47 -20.84
N ILE A 56 6.14 3.41 -20.05
CA ILE A 56 5.56 2.13 -20.50
C ILE A 56 4.19 1.82 -19.92
N THR A 57 3.78 2.50 -18.84
CA THR A 57 2.47 2.29 -18.20
C THR A 57 1.68 3.59 -18.18
N PRO A 58 0.46 3.62 -18.77
CA PRO A 58 -0.33 4.85 -18.84
C PRO A 58 -0.77 5.36 -17.47
N ARG A 59 -0.84 4.48 -16.48
CA ARG A 59 -1.20 4.82 -15.10
C ARG A 59 -0.59 3.83 -14.11
N CYS A 60 -0.01 4.35 -13.04
CA CYS A 60 0.50 3.60 -11.91
C CYS A 60 0.00 4.20 -10.59
N ASP A 61 -0.03 3.36 -9.57
CA ASP A 61 -0.16 3.76 -8.18
C ASP A 61 1.21 3.60 -7.52
N PHE A 62 2.00 4.69 -7.41
CA PHE A 62 3.30 4.64 -6.74
C PHE A 62 3.13 4.61 -5.22
N VAL A 63 3.72 3.62 -4.58
CA VAL A 63 3.64 3.40 -3.13
C VAL A 63 5.04 3.42 -2.54
N PHE A 64 5.40 4.49 -1.86
CA PHE A 64 6.66 4.57 -1.12
C PHE A 64 6.57 3.78 0.17
N THR A 65 7.53 2.87 0.35
CA THR A 65 7.66 1.99 1.49
C THR A 65 9.13 1.63 1.71
N GLY A 66 9.41 0.57 2.41
CA GLY A 66 10.78 0.11 2.66
C GLY A 66 11.10 0.27 4.14
N GLY A 67 12.08 1.12 4.51
CA GLY A 67 12.31 1.59 5.87
C GLY A 67 11.22 2.55 6.33
N GLU A 68 11.64 3.75 6.63
CA GLU A 68 10.72 4.85 6.94
C GLU A 68 10.86 5.93 5.85
N PRO A 69 9.87 6.10 4.95
CA PRO A 69 9.99 7.07 3.86
C PRO A 69 10.22 8.51 4.31
N LEU A 70 9.73 8.87 5.50
CA LEU A 70 9.90 10.22 6.05
C LEU A 70 11.27 10.44 6.74
N ALA A 71 12.15 9.42 6.74
CA ALA A 71 13.48 9.57 7.32
C ALA A 71 14.37 10.55 6.54
N ASP A 72 14.22 10.62 5.21
CA ASP A 72 14.89 11.59 4.35
C ASP A 72 13.90 12.30 3.43
N LEU A 73 13.40 13.44 3.89
CA LEU A 73 12.42 14.22 3.16
C LEU A 73 12.98 14.81 1.85
N ASN A 74 14.29 15.01 1.75
CA ASN A 74 14.91 15.56 0.52
C ASN A 74 14.95 14.49 -0.57
N ALA A 75 15.37 13.26 -0.23
CA ALA A 75 15.35 12.17 -1.19
C ALA A 75 13.92 11.83 -1.61
N LEU A 76 12.99 11.77 -0.66
CA LEU A 76 11.57 11.52 -0.94
C LEU A 76 10.99 12.61 -1.84
N GLN A 77 11.31 13.90 -1.60
CA GLN A 77 10.84 15.00 -2.46
C GLN A 77 11.32 14.84 -3.91
N LYS A 78 12.59 14.51 -4.13
CA LYS A 78 13.12 14.28 -5.48
C LYS A 78 12.43 13.13 -6.20
N MET A 79 12.15 12.02 -5.50
CA MET A 79 11.38 10.91 -6.06
C MET A 79 9.94 11.32 -6.38
N LEU A 80 9.28 12.08 -5.51
CA LEU A 80 7.95 12.62 -5.77
C LEU A 80 7.95 13.52 -7.00
N ASP A 81 8.93 14.40 -7.13
CA ASP A 81 9.02 15.36 -8.24
C ASP A 81 9.20 14.65 -9.59
N ALA A 82 9.79 13.46 -9.59
CA ALA A 82 9.95 12.64 -10.78
C ALA A 82 8.66 11.96 -11.26
N ILE A 83 7.60 11.90 -10.42
CA ILE A 83 6.34 11.24 -10.77
C ILE A 83 5.38 12.25 -11.41
N PRO A 84 4.92 12.03 -12.66
CA PRO A 84 3.88 12.86 -13.28
C PRO A 84 2.54 12.82 -12.55
N THR A 85 1.73 13.86 -12.70
CA THR A 85 0.42 14.02 -12.04
C THR A 85 -0.65 13.03 -12.57
N THR A 86 -0.37 12.33 -13.66
CA THR A 86 -1.21 11.25 -14.19
C THR A 86 -1.24 10.02 -13.28
N HIS A 87 -0.24 9.88 -12.44
CA HIS A 87 -0.09 8.77 -11.50
C HIS A 87 -0.58 9.16 -10.11
N LYS A 88 -0.97 8.15 -9.32
CA LYS A 88 -1.29 8.32 -7.90
C LYS A 88 -0.05 8.06 -7.04
N VAL A 89 0.03 8.74 -5.91
CA VAL A 89 1.13 8.61 -4.96
C VAL A 89 0.62 8.27 -3.58
N TYR A 90 1.14 7.19 -3.01
CA TYR A 90 0.85 6.75 -1.65
C TYR A 90 2.16 6.67 -0.86
N ILE A 91 2.10 7.00 0.42
CA ILE A 91 3.25 6.89 1.33
C ILE A 91 2.84 6.01 2.52
N ASN A 92 3.54 4.89 2.70
CA ASN A 92 3.38 4.04 3.87
C ASN A 92 4.41 4.45 4.92
N THR A 93 3.96 5.00 6.03
CA THR A 93 4.83 5.54 7.08
C THR A 93 4.29 5.19 8.46
N THR A 94 5.16 5.18 9.46
CA THR A 94 4.73 5.19 10.85
C THR A 94 4.55 6.61 11.38
N PHE A 95 4.95 7.61 10.62
CA PHE A 95 5.02 9.01 11.05
C PHE A 95 5.70 9.12 12.42
N PRO A 96 6.93 8.62 12.54
CA PRO A 96 7.57 8.35 13.82
C PRO A 96 8.17 9.61 14.45
N VAL A 97 8.47 9.54 15.72
CA VAL A 97 9.47 10.46 16.32
C VAL A 97 10.85 9.99 15.85
N GLN A 98 11.64 10.88 15.27
CA GLN A 98 12.94 10.57 14.67
C GLN A 98 14.02 11.51 15.19
N GLU A 99 15.28 11.07 15.09
CA GLU A 99 16.44 11.87 15.52
C GLU A 99 16.75 13.01 14.54
N HIS A 100 16.60 12.74 13.22
CA HIS A 100 17.05 13.65 12.15
C HIS A 100 15.96 14.40 11.41
N THR A 101 14.70 14.05 11.65
CA THR A 101 13.53 14.68 11.01
C THR A 101 12.47 14.94 12.07
N THR A 102 12.17 16.19 12.30
CA THR A 102 11.18 16.60 13.30
C THR A 102 9.75 16.39 12.81
N LEU A 103 8.79 16.26 13.76
CA LEU A 103 7.36 16.19 13.41
C LEU A 103 6.90 17.42 12.63
N ASP A 104 7.42 18.61 12.95
CA ASP A 104 7.06 19.84 12.24
C ASP A 104 7.57 19.85 10.80
N GLU A 105 8.77 19.35 10.52
CA GLU A 105 9.28 19.18 9.16
C GLU A 105 8.45 18.18 8.35
N MET A 106 8.06 17.04 8.97
CA MET A 106 7.19 16.07 8.32
C MET A 106 5.81 16.66 8.01
N VAL A 107 5.21 17.42 8.94
CA VAL A 107 3.93 18.13 8.70
C VAL A 107 4.09 19.13 7.56
N ALA A 108 5.13 19.97 7.59
CA ALA A 108 5.40 20.93 6.52
C ALA A 108 5.63 20.25 5.16
N PHE A 109 6.22 19.06 5.14
CA PHE A 109 6.35 18.24 3.93
C PHE A 109 4.97 17.80 3.40
N THR A 110 4.04 17.39 4.25
CA THR A 110 2.69 17.03 3.81
C THR A 110 1.94 18.22 3.23
N GLU A 111 2.11 19.42 3.80
CA GLU A 111 1.51 20.66 3.27
C GLU A 111 2.04 21.01 1.88
N ARG A 112 3.36 20.94 1.68
CA ARG A 112 3.97 21.23 0.36
C ARG A 112 3.51 20.25 -0.73
N ASN A 113 3.21 19.02 -0.36
CA ASN A 113 2.88 17.93 -1.28
C ASN A 113 1.41 17.50 -1.24
N ARG A 114 0.51 18.30 -0.63
CA ARG A 114 -0.88 17.92 -0.40
C ARG A 114 -1.65 17.56 -1.67
N ASP A 115 -1.37 18.25 -2.77
CA ASP A 115 -2.05 18.03 -4.05
C ASP A 115 -1.41 16.87 -4.84
N LYS A 116 -0.21 16.43 -4.46
CA LYS A 116 0.51 15.32 -5.09
C LYS A 116 0.32 14.00 -4.38
N ILE A 117 0.25 14.01 -3.05
CA ILE A 117 0.04 12.81 -2.25
C ILE A 117 -1.43 12.43 -2.27
N THR A 118 -1.74 11.33 -2.94
CA THR A 118 -3.11 10.79 -3.02
C THR A 118 -3.59 10.30 -1.65
N CYS A 119 -2.73 9.62 -0.89
CA CYS A 119 -3.03 9.21 0.47
C CYS A 119 -1.75 8.85 1.24
N MET A 120 -1.68 9.30 2.48
CA MET A 120 -0.68 8.87 3.44
C MET A 120 -1.27 7.75 4.30
N ASN A 121 -0.67 6.56 4.24
CA ASN A 121 -1.05 5.40 5.03
C ASN A 121 -0.21 5.38 6.29
N ILE A 122 -0.79 5.75 7.43
CA ILE A 122 -0.06 5.81 8.69
C ILE A 122 -0.28 4.53 9.49
N SER A 123 0.81 3.84 9.74
CA SER A 123 0.78 2.62 10.54
C SER A 123 0.56 2.95 12.01
N ARG A 124 -0.55 2.47 12.54
CA ARG A 124 -0.89 2.43 13.96
C ARG A 124 -1.44 1.03 14.22
N HIS A 125 -0.90 0.33 15.18
CA HIS A 125 -1.30 -1.05 15.42
C HIS A 125 -2.01 -1.21 16.76
N LEU A 126 -2.94 -2.15 16.82
CA LEU A 126 -3.65 -2.49 18.05
C LEU A 126 -2.69 -3.03 19.13
N GLN A 127 -1.65 -3.73 18.68
CA GLN A 127 -0.52 -4.16 19.49
C GLN A 127 0.68 -3.25 19.21
N LYS A 128 1.46 -2.93 20.22
CA LYS A 128 2.58 -1.99 20.10
C LYS A 128 3.77 -2.60 19.36
N TYR A 129 3.83 -2.41 18.05
CA TYR A 129 4.93 -2.84 17.19
C TYR A 129 5.76 -1.69 16.62
N VAL A 130 5.25 -0.47 16.72
CA VAL A 130 5.87 0.74 16.14
C VAL A 130 6.03 1.80 17.22
N GLU A 131 7.03 2.64 17.08
CA GLU A 131 7.17 3.87 17.85
C GLU A 131 6.23 4.93 17.24
N GLU A 132 5.11 5.16 17.91
CA GLU A 132 4.08 6.08 17.44
C GLU A 132 4.40 7.51 17.90
N SER A 133 4.27 8.48 16.98
CA SER A 133 4.12 9.89 17.35
C SER A 133 2.78 10.12 18.06
N PRO A 134 2.65 11.21 18.86
CA PRO A 134 1.37 11.55 19.49
C PRO A 134 0.24 11.69 18.47
N ASP A 135 -0.97 11.21 18.81
CA ASP A 135 -2.12 11.24 17.88
C ASP A 135 -2.50 12.65 17.43
N GLU A 136 -2.19 13.68 18.23
CA GLU A 136 -2.45 15.09 17.90
C GLU A 136 -1.78 15.55 16.61
N VAL A 137 -0.66 14.92 16.22
CA VAL A 137 -0.01 15.25 14.95
C VAL A 137 -0.86 14.86 13.74
N LEU A 138 -1.72 13.86 13.88
CA LEU A 138 -2.59 13.39 12.79
C LEU A 138 -3.53 14.50 12.29
N GLY A 139 -4.02 15.35 13.19
CA GLY A 139 -4.87 16.49 12.85
C GLY A 139 -4.14 17.62 12.11
N ARG A 140 -2.80 17.56 12.01
CA ARG A 140 -1.97 18.56 11.36
C ARG A 140 -1.51 18.14 9.95
N ILE A 141 -1.77 16.88 9.56
CA ILE A 141 -1.37 16.35 8.27
C ILE A 141 -2.30 16.92 7.19
N ALA A 142 -1.74 17.57 6.18
CA ALA A 142 -2.50 18.33 5.20
C ALA A 142 -3.00 17.51 4.00
N CYS A 143 -2.40 16.34 3.74
CA CYS A 143 -2.83 15.45 2.67
C CYS A 143 -3.86 14.41 3.16
N PRO A 144 -4.64 13.80 2.24
CA PRO A 144 -5.52 12.69 2.60
C PRO A 144 -4.78 11.60 3.36
N THR A 145 -5.34 11.15 4.46
CA THR A 145 -4.67 10.24 5.40
C THR A 145 -5.58 9.08 5.75
N ARG A 146 -4.99 7.91 5.98
CA ARG A 146 -5.65 6.70 6.44
C ARG A 146 -4.78 5.98 7.45
N ILE A 147 -5.39 5.45 8.50
CA ILE A 147 -4.70 4.58 9.46
C ILE A 147 -4.65 3.17 8.92
N ASN A 148 -3.47 2.56 8.92
CA ASN A 148 -3.27 1.15 8.62
C ASN A 148 -2.98 0.36 9.90
N CYS A 149 -3.77 -0.69 10.14
CA CYS A 149 -3.62 -1.59 11.27
C CYS A 149 -3.61 -3.05 10.79
N VAL A 150 -2.48 -3.72 10.86
CA VAL A 150 -2.43 -5.17 10.63
C VAL A 150 -2.96 -5.88 11.87
N LEU A 151 -3.99 -6.69 11.69
CA LEU A 151 -4.51 -7.58 12.72
C LEU A 151 -3.74 -8.90 12.65
N TYR A 152 -2.67 -8.96 13.44
CA TYR A 152 -1.70 -10.04 13.37
C TYR A 152 -1.96 -11.10 14.45
N LYS A 153 -2.10 -12.36 14.05
CA LYS A 153 -2.31 -13.52 14.94
C LYS A 153 -3.44 -13.28 15.95
N ARG A 154 -3.15 -13.46 17.23
CA ARG A 154 -4.11 -13.22 18.31
C ARG A 154 -4.12 -11.75 18.69
N TYR A 155 -5.16 -11.04 18.35
CA TYR A 155 -5.38 -9.64 18.73
C TYR A 155 -6.56 -9.53 19.70
N PRO A 156 -6.59 -8.52 20.59
CA PRO A 156 -7.69 -8.32 21.52
C PRO A 156 -8.89 -7.65 20.80
N ALA A 157 -9.80 -8.46 20.26
CA ALA A 157 -10.93 -7.98 19.46
C ALA A 157 -11.86 -7.01 20.23
N ASP A 158 -11.99 -7.18 21.55
CA ASP A 158 -12.75 -6.29 22.43
C ASP A 158 -12.21 -4.87 22.50
N LYS A 159 -10.93 -4.66 22.16
CA LYS A 159 -10.29 -3.34 22.13
C LYS A 159 -10.45 -2.60 20.80
N LEU A 160 -10.98 -3.24 19.75
CA LEU A 160 -11.13 -2.61 18.42
C LEU A 160 -11.97 -1.34 18.45
N PRO A 161 -13.12 -1.25 19.17
CA PRO A 161 -13.88 0.00 19.25
C PRO A 161 -13.07 1.14 19.87
N ALA A 162 -12.42 0.92 21.00
CA ALA A 162 -11.60 1.93 21.67
C ALA A 162 -10.40 2.34 20.81
N TYR A 163 -9.82 1.41 20.06
CA TYR A 163 -8.75 1.71 19.11
C TYR A 163 -9.25 2.64 17.99
N VAL A 164 -10.39 2.37 17.38
CA VAL A 164 -10.99 3.22 16.33
C VAL A 164 -11.34 4.60 16.86
N GLU A 165 -11.81 4.69 18.11
CA GLU A 165 -12.20 5.95 18.76
C GLU A 165 -11.04 6.95 18.88
N ARG A 166 -9.77 6.50 18.88
CA ARG A 166 -8.59 7.38 18.84
C ARG A 166 -8.62 8.32 17.63
N PHE A 167 -9.19 7.88 16.51
CA PHE A 167 -9.12 8.57 15.22
C PHE A 167 -10.38 9.36 14.87
N LEU A 168 -11.47 9.19 15.65
CA LEU A 168 -12.71 9.94 15.48
C LEU A 168 -12.53 11.48 15.53
N PRO A 169 -11.70 12.04 16.46
CA PRO A 169 -11.53 13.50 16.52
C PRO A 169 -10.90 14.09 15.24
N TYR A 170 -10.21 13.27 14.48
CA TYR A 170 -9.51 13.68 13.26
C TYR A 170 -10.28 13.31 11.98
N GLY A 171 -11.36 12.52 12.08
CA GLY A 171 -12.11 12.04 10.92
C GLY A 171 -11.31 11.13 9.99
N ILE A 172 -10.25 10.49 10.50
CA ILE A 172 -9.33 9.68 9.68
C ILE A 172 -9.83 8.25 9.58
N PRO A 173 -10.12 7.73 8.36
CA PRO A 173 -10.57 6.36 8.17
C PRO A 173 -9.52 5.34 8.60
N VAL A 174 -10.00 4.17 9.05
CA VAL A 174 -9.13 3.08 9.51
C VAL A 174 -9.22 1.91 8.54
N GLN A 175 -8.06 1.45 8.09
CA GLN A 175 -7.92 0.23 7.32
C GLN A 175 -7.30 -0.88 8.18
N PHE A 176 -8.09 -1.88 8.50
CA PHE A 176 -7.59 -3.14 9.02
C PHE A 176 -7.05 -3.98 7.87
N ARG A 177 -5.98 -4.70 8.11
CA ARG A 177 -5.37 -5.59 7.13
C ARG A 177 -5.15 -6.95 7.73
N TYR A 178 -5.44 -7.97 6.94
CA TYR A 178 -5.01 -9.32 7.21
C TYR A 178 -3.49 -9.44 7.02
N ASP A 179 -2.89 -10.46 7.64
CA ASP A 179 -1.48 -10.75 7.38
C ASP A 179 -1.31 -11.14 5.90
N TYR A 180 -0.51 -10.35 5.22
CA TYR A 180 -0.25 -10.53 3.79
C TYR A 180 0.35 -11.91 3.48
N THR A 181 1.18 -12.45 4.39
CA THR A 181 1.85 -13.75 4.20
C THR A 181 0.92 -14.94 4.39
N GLU A 182 -0.22 -14.74 5.04
CA GLU A 182 -1.23 -15.77 5.32
C GLU A 182 -2.40 -15.74 4.32
N THR A 183 -2.40 -14.78 3.37
CA THR A 183 -3.48 -14.67 2.39
C THR A 183 -3.24 -15.64 1.24
N THR A 184 -4.26 -16.44 0.93
CA THR A 184 -4.27 -17.40 -0.18
C THR A 184 -5.50 -17.18 -1.08
N PRO A 185 -5.52 -17.69 -2.33
CA PRO A 185 -6.71 -17.61 -3.18
C PRO A 185 -7.97 -18.19 -2.51
N GLU A 186 -7.82 -19.27 -1.72
CA GLU A 186 -8.90 -19.96 -1.06
C GLU A 186 -9.50 -19.12 0.07
N ASN A 187 -8.68 -18.39 0.82
CA ASN A 187 -9.15 -17.59 1.95
C ASN A 187 -9.44 -16.13 1.61
N LEU A 188 -9.11 -15.67 0.39
CA LEU A 188 -9.30 -14.28 -0.04
C LEU A 188 -10.74 -13.81 0.15
N TYR A 189 -11.71 -14.63 -0.24
CA TYR A 189 -13.15 -14.35 -0.16
C TYR A 189 -13.90 -15.30 0.79
N ASP A 190 -13.18 -16.05 1.61
CA ASP A 190 -13.79 -16.93 2.61
C ASP A 190 -14.34 -16.10 3.77
N GLU A 191 -15.65 -15.88 3.76
CA GLU A 191 -16.35 -15.16 4.81
C GLU A 191 -16.73 -16.06 5.99
N GLU A 192 -16.85 -17.37 5.76
CA GLU A 192 -17.33 -18.33 6.76
C GLU A 192 -16.28 -18.62 7.84
N HIS A 193 -15.00 -18.73 7.44
CA HIS A 193 -13.92 -19.10 8.34
C HIS A 193 -13.04 -17.91 8.77
N ASP A 194 -13.37 -16.68 8.33
CA ASP A 194 -12.63 -15.47 8.68
C ASP A 194 -13.05 -14.91 10.04
N GLN A 195 -12.31 -15.29 11.07
CA GLN A 195 -12.57 -14.84 12.44
C GLN A 195 -12.47 -13.32 12.60
N ILE A 196 -11.55 -12.67 11.85
CA ILE A 196 -11.42 -11.20 11.88
C ILE A 196 -12.70 -10.56 11.35
N LEU A 197 -13.17 -11.04 10.21
CA LEU A 197 -14.42 -10.54 9.60
C LEU A 197 -15.62 -10.72 10.54
N HIS A 198 -15.71 -11.86 11.22
CA HIS A 198 -16.78 -12.11 12.21
C HIS A 198 -16.70 -11.12 13.38
N ASP A 199 -15.51 -10.86 13.92
CA ASP A 199 -15.32 -9.88 14.99
C ASP A 199 -15.69 -8.47 14.54
N LEU A 200 -15.26 -8.07 13.33
CA LEU A 200 -15.58 -6.76 12.77
C LEU A 200 -17.09 -6.59 12.53
N ARG A 201 -17.77 -7.61 11.99
CA ARG A 201 -19.24 -7.60 11.80
C ARG A 201 -20.01 -7.52 13.11
N ARG A 202 -19.49 -8.09 14.17
CA ARG A 202 -20.09 -8.02 15.51
C ARG A 202 -19.96 -6.61 16.15
N LEU A 203 -18.88 -5.89 15.84
CA LEU A 203 -18.50 -4.64 16.50
C LEU A 203 -18.89 -3.39 15.68
N PHE A 204 -18.97 -3.51 14.36
CA PHE A 204 -19.15 -2.39 13.44
C PHE A 204 -20.28 -2.65 12.45
N THR A 205 -20.87 -1.59 11.90
CA THR A 205 -21.94 -1.72 10.90
C THR A 205 -21.35 -2.06 9.55
N TYR A 206 -21.65 -3.26 9.04
CA TYR A 206 -21.22 -3.71 7.73
C TYR A 206 -21.90 -2.90 6.62
N LYS A 207 -21.15 -2.52 5.58
CA LYS A 207 -21.58 -1.68 4.45
C LYS A 207 -21.48 -2.36 3.09
N GLY A 208 -20.66 -3.37 2.94
CA GLY A 208 -20.49 -4.07 1.68
C GLY A 208 -19.08 -4.60 1.44
N LEU A 209 -18.90 -5.22 0.29
CA LEU A 209 -17.64 -5.81 -0.13
C LEU A 209 -17.32 -5.33 -1.55
N ASP A 210 -16.10 -4.86 -1.75
CA ASP A 210 -15.49 -4.71 -3.07
C ASP A 210 -14.31 -5.65 -3.25
N GLY A 211 -13.82 -5.78 -4.47
CA GLY A 211 -12.61 -6.54 -4.70
C GLY A 211 -12.35 -6.89 -6.14
N CYS A 212 -11.22 -7.56 -6.32
CA CYS A 212 -10.79 -8.13 -7.58
C CYS A 212 -10.10 -9.49 -7.32
N ARG A 213 -9.55 -10.11 -8.35
CA ARG A 213 -8.87 -11.42 -8.21
C ARG A 213 -7.71 -11.44 -7.22
N MET A 214 -7.11 -10.29 -6.91
CA MET A 214 -5.89 -10.19 -6.08
C MET A 214 -6.15 -9.62 -4.69
N ARG A 215 -7.28 -8.97 -4.50
CA ARG A 215 -7.60 -8.32 -3.22
C ARG A 215 -9.10 -8.20 -3.01
N ASN A 216 -9.50 -8.09 -1.76
CA ASN A 216 -10.84 -7.67 -1.37
C ASN A 216 -10.80 -6.49 -0.40
N GLY A 217 -11.96 -5.90 -0.15
CA GLY A 217 -12.18 -4.87 0.84
C GLY A 217 -13.57 -4.99 1.43
N PHE A 218 -13.67 -5.40 2.69
CA PHE A 218 -14.92 -5.36 3.45
C PHE A 218 -15.06 -3.99 4.11
N HIS A 219 -16.19 -3.32 3.88
CA HIS A 219 -16.45 -1.96 4.33
C HIS A 219 -17.35 -1.95 5.55
N PHE A 220 -17.05 -1.06 6.48
CA PHE A 220 -17.82 -0.87 7.72
C PHE A 220 -17.94 0.62 8.05
N ALA A 221 -18.89 0.94 8.93
CA ALA A 221 -19.02 2.24 9.55
C ALA A 221 -19.06 2.12 11.08
N TYR A 222 -18.45 3.08 11.76
CA TYR A 222 -18.52 3.21 13.22
C TYR A 222 -18.52 4.68 13.63
N LYS A 223 -19.61 5.14 14.26
CA LYS A 223 -19.77 6.54 14.71
C LYS A 223 -19.46 7.58 13.62
N GLY A 224 -19.84 7.29 12.36
CA GLY A 224 -19.58 8.17 11.21
C GLY A 224 -18.20 8.01 10.57
N LEU A 225 -17.32 7.20 11.15
CA LEU A 225 -16.03 6.91 10.56
C LEU A 225 -16.11 5.71 9.62
N HIS A 226 -15.48 5.82 8.45
CA HIS A 226 -15.34 4.72 7.49
C HIS A 226 -14.22 3.79 7.92
N LEU A 227 -14.51 2.49 7.90
CA LEU A 227 -13.55 1.44 8.21
C LEU A 227 -13.49 0.45 7.05
N THR A 228 -12.31 -0.11 6.79
CA THR A 228 -12.15 -1.18 5.81
C THR A 228 -11.37 -2.34 6.42
N TYR A 229 -11.62 -3.54 5.91
CA TYR A 229 -10.80 -4.70 6.18
C TYR A 229 -10.35 -5.32 4.87
N HIS A 230 -9.04 -5.38 4.65
CA HIS A 230 -8.45 -5.83 3.41
C HIS A 230 -7.66 -7.11 3.56
N LYS A 231 -7.86 -8.01 2.60
CA LYS A 231 -6.94 -9.10 2.26
C LYS A 231 -6.35 -8.82 0.88
N THR A 232 -5.09 -9.17 0.69
CA THR A 232 -4.39 -9.01 -0.59
C THR A 232 -3.49 -10.22 -0.78
N LEU A 233 -3.53 -10.85 -1.95
CA LEU A 233 -2.67 -11.98 -2.28
C LEU A 233 -1.20 -11.51 -2.37
N PRO A 234 -0.24 -12.36 -1.94
CA PRO A 234 1.18 -12.06 -1.99
C PRO A 234 1.80 -12.22 -3.38
N TYR A 235 0.99 -12.27 -4.43
CA TYR A 235 1.46 -12.38 -5.81
C TYR A 235 1.52 -10.99 -6.44
N SER A 236 2.56 -10.75 -7.22
CA SER A 236 2.73 -9.51 -7.97
C SER A 236 2.38 -9.66 -9.44
N THR A 237 2.44 -10.88 -9.97
CA THR A 237 2.06 -11.21 -11.34
C THR A 237 1.29 -12.52 -11.41
N ILE A 238 0.41 -12.64 -12.40
CA ILE A 238 -0.20 -13.90 -12.82
C ILE A 238 -0.13 -14.03 -14.33
N VAL A 239 -0.20 -15.27 -14.85
CA VAL A 239 -0.17 -15.54 -16.28
C VAL A 239 -1.58 -15.81 -16.79
N GLU A 240 -2.00 -15.09 -17.82
CA GLU A 240 -3.32 -15.25 -18.44
C GLU A 240 -3.24 -15.19 -19.95
N THR A 241 -4.15 -15.93 -20.61
CA THR A 241 -4.36 -15.81 -22.07
C THR A 241 -5.53 -14.88 -22.30
N GLY A 242 -5.29 -13.79 -23.03
CA GLY A 242 -6.33 -12.84 -23.40
C GLY A 242 -7.25 -13.37 -24.52
N ASP A 243 -8.34 -12.64 -24.78
CA ASP A 243 -9.31 -12.95 -25.86
C ASP A 243 -8.66 -12.88 -27.24
N ASP A 244 -7.54 -12.19 -27.38
CA ASP A 244 -6.72 -12.12 -28.58
C ASP A 244 -5.82 -13.37 -28.79
N GLY A 245 -5.89 -14.35 -27.88
CA GLY A 245 -5.10 -15.58 -27.90
C GLY A 245 -3.65 -15.37 -27.48
N VAL A 246 -3.25 -14.17 -27.02
CA VAL A 246 -1.92 -13.88 -26.51
C VAL A 246 -1.86 -14.18 -25.02
N THR A 247 -0.78 -14.86 -24.61
CA THR A 247 -0.50 -15.07 -23.17
C THR A 247 0.29 -13.90 -22.62
N TYR A 248 -0.18 -13.32 -21.52
CA TYR A 248 0.37 -12.15 -20.85
C TYR A 248 0.81 -12.47 -19.42
N ASP A 249 1.85 -11.78 -18.98
CA ASP A 249 2.15 -11.61 -17.55
C ASP A 249 1.37 -10.38 -17.05
N ILE A 250 0.32 -10.60 -16.23
CA ILE A 250 -0.51 -9.53 -15.68
C ILE A 250 0.17 -8.95 -14.46
N LEU A 251 0.53 -7.67 -14.54
CA LEU A 251 1.22 -6.96 -13.47
C LEU A 251 0.22 -6.41 -12.45
N TYR A 252 0.37 -6.82 -11.19
CA TYR A 252 -0.33 -6.24 -10.03
C TYR A 252 0.60 -5.32 -9.25
N ASP A 253 1.76 -5.82 -8.85
CA ASP A 253 2.80 -5.06 -8.19
C ASP A 253 4.09 -5.10 -9.00
N VAL A 254 4.70 -3.96 -9.16
CA VAL A 254 6.06 -3.79 -9.69
C VAL A 254 6.89 -3.19 -8.57
N LEU A 255 8.08 -3.69 -8.38
CA LEU A 255 8.97 -3.23 -7.32
C LEU A 255 10.12 -2.44 -7.92
N ILE A 256 10.35 -1.24 -7.41
CA ILE A 256 11.62 -0.52 -7.61
C ILE A 256 12.43 -0.72 -6.33
N LYS A 257 13.50 -1.50 -6.46
CA LYS A 257 14.43 -1.75 -5.35
C LYS A 257 15.24 -0.49 -5.03
N GLN A 258 15.83 -0.41 -3.84
CA GLN A 258 16.62 0.77 -3.43
C GLN A 258 17.84 1.04 -4.32
N ASN A 259 18.35 0.04 -5.06
CA ASN A 259 19.43 0.20 -6.05
C ASN A 259 18.90 0.61 -7.45
N GLY A 260 17.59 0.86 -7.59
CA GLY A 260 16.91 1.22 -8.82
C GLY A 260 16.55 0.04 -9.73
N GLU A 261 16.77 -1.20 -9.33
CA GLU A 261 16.34 -2.34 -10.15
C GLU A 261 14.82 -2.49 -10.10
N ILE A 262 14.22 -2.78 -11.27
CA ILE A 262 12.79 -3.05 -11.42
C ILE A 262 12.56 -4.55 -11.40
N HIS A 263 11.67 -5.00 -10.53
CA HIS A 263 11.26 -6.39 -10.37
C HIS A 263 9.76 -6.54 -10.58
N SER A 264 9.36 -7.63 -11.25
CA SER A 264 7.95 -7.92 -11.53
C SER A 264 7.25 -8.66 -10.39
N ASP A 265 7.98 -9.06 -9.37
CA ASP A 265 7.44 -9.78 -8.22
C ASP A 265 8.35 -9.66 -6.98
N TRP A 266 7.85 -10.16 -5.84
CA TRP A 266 8.53 -10.18 -4.55
C TRP A 266 9.59 -11.29 -4.42
N THR A 267 9.72 -12.17 -5.42
CA THR A 267 10.69 -13.29 -5.40
C THR A 267 12.07 -12.91 -5.94
N GLY A 268 12.24 -11.67 -6.37
CA GLY A 268 13.50 -11.15 -6.86
C GLY A 268 13.71 -11.34 -8.38
N VAL A 269 12.67 -11.69 -9.12
CA VAL A 269 12.74 -11.78 -10.58
C VAL A 269 12.82 -10.38 -11.19
N LYS A 270 13.97 -10.10 -11.80
CA LYS A 270 14.20 -8.82 -12.49
C LYS A 270 13.34 -8.73 -13.74
N MET A 271 12.67 -7.60 -13.87
CA MET A 271 11.80 -7.33 -14.99
C MET A 271 12.60 -6.95 -16.25
N ASP A 272 12.30 -7.59 -17.36
CA ASP A 272 12.84 -7.17 -18.65
C ASP A 272 11.97 -6.04 -19.24
N VAL A 273 12.31 -4.82 -18.90
CA VAL A 273 11.60 -3.62 -19.40
C VAL A 273 11.68 -3.44 -20.91
N ASN A 274 12.61 -4.12 -21.60
CA ASN A 274 12.71 -4.09 -23.05
C ASN A 274 11.72 -5.03 -23.74
N ALA A 275 11.18 -6.01 -23.02
CA ALA A 275 10.06 -6.83 -23.49
C ALA A 275 8.73 -6.04 -23.55
N TYR A 276 8.70 -4.86 -22.95
CA TYR A 276 7.57 -3.94 -22.98
C TYR A 276 7.45 -3.22 -24.29
N ARG A 277 6.78 -3.78 -25.24
CA ARG A 277 6.45 -3.02 -26.46
C ARG A 277 5.12 -2.27 -26.33
N LYS A 278 4.23 -2.71 -25.49
CA LYS A 278 2.98 -2.03 -25.16
C LYS A 278 2.30 -2.74 -24.01
N VAL A 279 2.16 -2.06 -22.89
CA VAL A 279 1.32 -2.54 -21.80
C VAL A 279 -0.12 -2.21 -22.14
N VAL A 280 -0.99 -3.20 -22.25
CA VAL A 280 -2.41 -2.98 -22.42
C VAL A 280 -2.98 -2.55 -21.08
N TYR A 281 -3.55 -1.35 -21.05
CA TYR A 281 -4.23 -0.81 -19.88
C TYR A 281 -5.68 -1.28 -19.87
N GLU A 282 -6.12 -1.92 -18.79
CA GLU A 282 -7.52 -2.19 -18.51
C GLU A 282 -8.03 -1.16 -17.50
N PRO A 283 -9.14 -0.43 -17.80
CA PRO A 283 -9.78 0.46 -16.83
C PRO A 283 -10.16 -0.31 -15.57
N TYR A 284 -10.02 0.32 -14.42
CA TYR A 284 -10.48 -0.26 -13.17
C TYR A 284 -12.01 -0.23 -13.12
N ASP A 285 -12.61 -1.40 -13.05
CA ASP A 285 -14.03 -1.56 -12.76
C ASP A 285 -14.18 -2.02 -11.31
N LEU A 286 -14.73 -1.18 -10.48
CA LEU A 286 -14.96 -1.49 -9.06
C LEU A 286 -16.15 -2.44 -8.98
N HIS A 287 -15.91 -3.72 -8.83
CA HIS A 287 -16.97 -4.70 -8.61
C HIS A 287 -17.45 -4.63 -7.16
N VAL A 288 -18.61 -4.04 -6.95
CA VAL A 288 -19.35 -4.19 -5.70
C VAL A 288 -19.96 -5.58 -5.69
N ILE A 289 -19.41 -6.46 -4.84
CA ILE A 289 -19.81 -7.87 -4.81
C ILE A 289 -21.05 -8.07 -3.94
N ASN A 290 -21.12 -7.36 -2.80
CA ASN A 290 -22.27 -7.41 -1.88
C ASN A 290 -22.48 -6.07 -1.18
N GLY A 291 -23.70 -5.54 -1.28
CA GLY A 291 -24.13 -4.35 -0.56
C GLY A 291 -23.90 -3.04 -1.31
N THR A 292 -24.43 -1.96 -0.74
CA THR A 292 -24.24 -0.59 -1.23
C THR A 292 -23.11 0.04 -0.43
N ILE A 293 -22.05 0.46 -1.12
CA ILE A 293 -20.94 1.19 -0.48
C ILE A 293 -21.28 2.68 -0.56
N ASP A 294 -22.02 3.17 0.42
CA ASP A 294 -22.21 4.60 0.64
C ASP A 294 -21.15 5.10 1.61
N PHE A 295 -20.26 5.96 1.13
CA PHE A 295 -19.19 6.60 1.92
C PHE A 295 -19.63 7.97 2.44
#